data_bc3656bc70b7ee2c10be2a484f99f2b6
#
_entry.id   bc3656bc70b7ee2c10be2a484f99f2b6
#
_cell.length_a   1.000
_cell.length_b   1.000
_cell.length_c   1.000
_cell.angle_alpha   90.00
_cell.angle_beta   90.00
_cell.angle_gamma   90.00
#
_symmetry.space_group_name_H-M   'P 1'
#
loop_
_entity.id
_entity.type
_entity.pdbx_description
1 polymer ?
#
loop_
_entity_poly.entity_id
_entity_poly.type
_entity_poly.pdbx_seq_one_letter_code
_entity_poly.pdbx_strand_id
1 'polypeptide(L)'
;EAIGLIPDDGKFAGRYDGYTSKEASEKKILENVFESGDRWFSSGDLLKKDSQGYFYFVDRIGDTFRWKSENVSTNEVSEVVSAIPGIKEANIYGVEVPAQDGRAGMASLVIDENFSISEFYQLLLDELPKYSIPVFLRISPEIETTGTFKYKKTDLVKDGFDPNTITDELYFADTSTNQYVKLDANLFQKIHNQEVRI
;
A
#
# COMPACT_ATOMS: atom_id res chain seq x y z
N GLU A 1 14.04 -4.17 8.18
CA GLU A 1 14.50 -4.08 6.80
C GLU A 1 15.68 -5.02 6.58
N ALA A 2 15.74 -5.64 5.39
CA ALA A 2 16.93 -6.38 4.96
C ALA A 2 17.96 -5.40 4.40
N ILE A 3 19.18 -5.48 4.92
CA ILE A 3 20.30 -4.71 4.40
C ILE A 3 21.47 -5.64 4.07
N GLY A 4 22.20 -5.33 3.00
CA GLY A 4 23.34 -6.13 2.54
C GLY A 4 24.64 -5.35 2.68
N LEU A 5 25.67 -5.95 3.30
CA LEU A 5 26.99 -5.33 3.37
C LEU A 5 27.57 -5.12 1.96
N ILE A 6 28.05 -3.94 1.67
CA ILE A 6 28.80 -3.62 0.46
C ILE A 6 30.28 -3.75 0.82
N PRO A 7 30.95 -4.85 0.43
CA PRO A 7 32.35 -5.05 0.81
C PRO A 7 33.26 -4.12 0.00
N ASP A 8 34.30 -3.62 0.65
CA ASP A 8 35.33 -2.77 0.03
C ASP A 8 36.58 -3.59 -0.37
N ASP A 9 36.38 -4.89 -0.68
CA ASP A 9 37.47 -5.85 -0.95
C ASP A 9 37.76 -6.07 -2.44
N GLY A 10 37.11 -5.30 -3.31
CA GLY A 10 37.29 -5.37 -4.77
C GLY A 10 36.77 -6.66 -5.42
N LYS A 11 36.15 -7.58 -4.65
CA LYS A 11 35.56 -8.81 -5.19
C LYS A 11 34.19 -8.55 -5.80
N PHE A 12 33.80 -9.44 -6.71
CA PHE A 12 32.52 -9.33 -7.43
C PHE A 12 31.30 -9.63 -6.55
N ALA A 13 31.46 -10.48 -5.54
CA ALA A 13 30.39 -10.86 -4.62
C ALA A 13 30.06 -9.70 -3.67
N GLY A 14 28.81 -9.23 -3.68
CA GLY A 14 28.34 -8.11 -2.84
C GLY A 14 28.56 -6.72 -3.43
N ARG A 15 29.13 -6.61 -4.63
CA ARG A 15 29.33 -5.33 -5.31
C ARG A 15 27.98 -4.69 -5.62
N TYR A 16 27.86 -3.40 -5.32
CA TYR A 16 26.72 -2.58 -5.69
C TYR A 16 27.15 -1.57 -6.78
N ASP A 17 26.65 -1.79 -7.99
CA ASP A 17 27.00 -0.95 -9.17
C ASP A 17 26.06 0.27 -9.31
N GLY A 18 24.99 0.34 -8.51
CA GLY A 18 24.04 1.45 -8.51
C GLY A 18 22.97 1.32 -9.61
N TYR A 19 22.08 2.30 -9.59
CA TYR A 19 21.06 2.52 -10.62
C TYR A 19 21.58 3.50 -11.69
N THR A 20 20.86 3.64 -12.79
CA THR A 20 21.15 4.65 -13.82
C THR A 20 21.07 6.09 -13.29
N SER A 21 20.26 6.35 -12.26
CA SER A 21 20.24 7.61 -11.52
C SER A 21 21.19 7.54 -10.32
N LYS A 22 22.15 8.48 -10.28
CA LYS A 22 23.10 8.61 -9.16
C LYS A 22 22.37 8.90 -7.84
N GLU A 23 21.40 9.81 -7.85
CA GLU A 23 20.60 10.18 -6.68
C GLU A 23 19.81 8.99 -6.12
N ALA A 24 19.21 8.16 -7.01
CA ALA A 24 18.52 6.94 -6.61
C ALA A 24 19.48 5.92 -6.00
N SER A 25 20.72 5.86 -6.48
CA SER A 25 21.76 4.97 -5.95
C SER A 25 22.21 5.40 -4.57
N GLU A 26 22.48 6.69 -4.36
CA GLU A 26 22.90 7.25 -3.07
C GLU A 26 21.86 7.04 -1.98
N LYS A 27 20.57 7.18 -2.28
CA LYS A 27 19.46 6.89 -1.34
C LYS A 27 19.40 5.45 -0.85
N LYS A 28 20.05 4.53 -1.55
CA LYS A 28 20.09 3.10 -1.22
C LYS A 28 21.33 2.68 -0.45
N ILE A 29 22.25 3.60 -0.19
CA ILE A 29 23.47 3.32 0.58
C ILE A 29 23.32 3.90 1.98
N LEU A 30 23.46 3.04 2.96
CA LEU A 30 23.56 3.40 4.38
C LEU A 30 25.02 3.35 4.77
N GLU A 31 25.52 4.40 5.43
CA GLU A 31 26.90 4.49 5.86
C GLU A 31 26.98 4.51 7.39
N ASN A 32 28.04 3.90 7.94
CA ASN A 32 28.33 3.87 9.39
C ASN A 32 27.18 3.26 10.21
N VAL A 33 26.64 2.12 9.75
CA VAL A 33 25.47 1.45 10.38
C VAL A 33 25.89 0.68 11.62
N PHE A 34 26.91 -0.15 11.53
CA PHE A 34 27.43 -0.97 12.63
C PHE A 34 28.87 -0.61 13.00
N GLU A 35 29.67 -0.19 12.03
CA GLU A 35 31.07 0.19 12.22
C GLU A 35 31.38 1.46 11.42
N SER A 36 32.38 2.24 11.89
CA SER A 36 32.80 3.45 11.17
C SER A 36 33.41 3.08 9.82
N GLY A 37 32.84 3.64 8.74
CA GLY A 37 33.26 3.42 7.35
C GLY A 37 32.55 2.25 6.66
N ASP A 38 31.71 1.49 7.36
CA ASP A 38 30.91 0.44 6.69
C ASP A 38 29.87 1.04 5.76
N ARG A 39 29.52 0.29 4.71
CA ARG A 39 28.51 0.67 3.73
C ARG A 39 27.57 -0.50 3.50
N TRP A 40 26.27 -0.20 3.53
CA TRP A 40 25.22 -1.20 3.42
C TRP A 40 24.22 -0.81 2.34
N PHE A 41 23.80 -1.78 1.53
CA PHE A 41 22.72 -1.61 0.59
C PHE A 41 21.38 -1.79 1.30
N SER A 42 20.52 -0.79 1.22
CA SER A 42 19.13 -0.83 1.70
C SER A 42 18.26 -1.48 0.63
N SER A 43 17.80 -2.71 0.85
CA SER A 43 16.91 -3.40 -0.10
C SER A 43 15.55 -2.71 -0.19
N GLY A 44 15.07 -2.17 0.92
CA GLY A 44 13.71 -1.68 1.10
C GLY A 44 12.72 -2.80 1.43
N ASP A 45 13.19 -4.04 1.59
CA ASP A 45 12.32 -5.17 1.91
C ASP A 45 12.26 -5.40 3.41
N LEU A 46 11.06 -5.54 3.95
CA LEU A 46 10.80 -5.95 5.32
C LEU A 46 10.74 -7.47 5.39
N LEU A 47 11.57 -8.06 6.23
CA LEU A 47 11.61 -9.50 6.46
C LEU A 47 11.30 -9.81 7.93
N LYS A 48 10.55 -10.88 8.15
CA LYS A 48 10.37 -11.51 9.46
C LYS A 48 11.26 -12.73 9.56
N LYS A 49 11.97 -12.87 10.69
CA LYS A 49 12.77 -14.05 10.99
C LYS A 49 12.06 -14.89 12.04
N ASP A 50 11.93 -16.19 11.81
CA ASP A 50 11.39 -17.12 12.78
C ASP A 50 12.46 -17.62 13.77
N SER A 51 12.03 -18.45 14.74
CA SER A 51 12.91 -19.04 15.76
C SER A 51 13.89 -20.07 15.20
N GLN A 52 13.65 -20.58 13.99
CA GLN A 52 14.50 -21.53 13.29
C GLN A 52 15.52 -20.84 12.37
N GLY A 53 15.40 -19.50 12.19
CA GLY A 53 16.31 -18.69 11.41
C GLY A 53 15.89 -18.46 9.96
N TYR A 54 14.71 -18.92 9.54
CA TYR A 54 14.17 -18.65 8.22
C TYR A 54 13.64 -17.23 8.10
N PHE A 55 13.81 -16.63 6.93
CA PHE A 55 13.33 -15.30 6.61
C PHE A 55 12.12 -15.39 5.69
N TYR A 56 11.07 -14.66 6.05
CA TYR A 56 9.84 -14.50 5.28
C TYR A 56 9.72 -13.07 4.83
N PHE A 57 9.40 -12.86 3.56
CA PHE A 57 9.08 -11.54 3.05
C PHE A 57 7.76 -11.06 3.68
N VAL A 58 7.75 -9.84 4.17
CA VAL A 58 6.55 -9.20 4.76
C VAL A 58 6.02 -8.15 3.81
N ASP A 59 6.84 -7.14 3.45
CA ASP A 59 6.44 -6.06 2.55
C ASP A 59 7.66 -5.25 2.11
N ARG A 60 7.43 -4.20 1.32
CA ARG A 60 8.42 -3.18 0.99
C ARG A 60 8.17 -1.90 1.79
N ILE A 61 9.23 -1.23 2.20
CA ILE A 61 9.15 0.06 2.92
C ILE A 61 8.39 1.12 2.09
N GLY A 62 8.44 1.05 0.75
CA GLY A 62 7.69 1.93 -0.15
C GLY A 62 6.23 1.52 -0.37
N ASP A 63 5.85 0.31 0.02
CA ASP A 63 4.52 -0.25 -0.18
C ASP A 63 3.67 -0.23 1.10
N THR A 64 4.29 0.01 2.26
CA THR A 64 3.55 0.31 3.50
C THR A 64 3.11 1.76 3.53
N PHE A 65 1.99 2.02 4.17
CA PHE A 65 1.56 3.39 4.50
C PHE A 65 1.21 3.48 5.98
N ARG A 66 1.28 4.69 6.54
CA ARG A 66 0.93 4.96 7.93
C ARG A 66 -0.45 5.57 8.00
N TRP A 67 -1.32 4.98 8.82
CA TRP A 67 -2.67 5.47 9.09
C TRP A 67 -3.01 5.35 10.56
N LYS A 68 -3.53 6.43 11.16
CA LYS A 68 -3.92 6.46 12.60
C LYS A 68 -2.81 5.96 13.54
N SER A 69 -1.56 6.38 13.25
CA SER A 69 -0.34 5.99 13.97
C SER A 69 0.10 4.53 13.80
N GLU A 70 -0.60 3.74 12.99
CA GLU A 70 -0.26 2.35 12.68
C GLU A 70 0.36 2.22 11.28
N ASN A 71 1.25 1.25 11.12
CA ASN A 71 1.79 0.90 9.81
C ASN A 71 0.90 -0.18 9.18
N VAL A 72 0.44 0.08 7.96
CA VAL A 72 -0.41 -0.84 7.20
C VAL A 72 0.41 -1.46 6.07
N SER A 73 0.49 -2.78 6.06
CA SER A 73 1.09 -3.56 4.98
C SER A 73 0.09 -3.68 3.82
N THR A 74 0.47 -3.23 2.64
CA THR A 74 -0.40 -3.35 1.47
C THR A 74 -0.57 -4.80 1.03
N ASN A 75 0.45 -5.64 1.26
CA ASN A 75 0.39 -7.06 0.91
C ASN A 75 -0.56 -7.83 1.82
N GLU A 76 -0.48 -7.65 3.15
CA GLU A 76 -1.38 -8.31 4.10
C GLU A 76 -2.84 -7.98 3.80
N VAL A 77 -3.14 -6.70 3.57
CA VAL A 77 -4.50 -6.27 3.22
C VAL A 77 -4.92 -6.84 1.85
N SER A 78 -4.01 -6.84 0.86
CA SER A 78 -4.29 -7.37 -0.48
C SER A 78 -4.57 -8.87 -0.47
N GLU A 79 -3.86 -9.65 0.36
CA GLU A 79 -4.10 -11.10 0.51
C GLU A 79 -5.51 -11.37 1.05
N VAL A 80 -5.92 -10.65 2.10
CA VAL A 80 -7.28 -10.78 2.67
C VAL A 80 -8.33 -10.36 1.67
N VAL A 81 -8.17 -9.18 1.05
CA VAL A 81 -9.12 -8.65 0.06
C VAL A 81 -9.27 -9.60 -1.13
N SER A 82 -8.16 -10.11 -1.67
CA SER A 82 -8.18 -11.02 -2.84
C SER A 82 -8.80 -12.39 -2.55
N ALA A 83 -8.91 -12.79 -1.28
CA ALA A 83 -9.55 -14.03 -0.89
C ALA A 83 -11.09 -13.92 -0.83
N ILE A 84 -11.65 -12.70 -0.88
CA ILE A 84 -13.10 -12.48 -0.79
C ILE A 84 -13.77 -12.85 -2.13
N PRO A 85 -14.88 -13.61 -2.09
CA PRO A 85 -15.63 -13.99 -3.30
C PRO A 85 -16.00 -12.79 -4.16
N GLY A 86 -15.82 -12.92 -5.47
CA GLY A 86 -16.14 -11.88 -6.45
C GLY A 86 -15.02 -10.87 -6.68
N ILE A 87 -13.90 -10.94 -5.95
CA ILE A 87 -12.70 -10.14 -6.24
C ILE A 87 -11.79 -10.91 -7.20
N LYS A 88 -11.55 -10.35 -8.39
CA LYS A 88 -10.59 -10.89 -9.37
C LYS A 88 -9.19 -10.36 -9.17
N GLU A 89 -9.09 -9.05 -8.91
CA GLU A 89 -7.82 -8.37 -8.66
C GLU A 89 -8.00 -7.32 -7.58
N ALA A 90 -6.99 -7.17 -6.72
CA ALA A 90 -6.95 -6.14 -5.69
C ALA A 90 -5.57 -5.48 -5.66
N ASN A 91 -5.56 -4.15 -5.67
CA ASN A 91 -4.35 -3.35 -5.48
C ASN A 91 -4.57 -2.36 -4.33
N ILE A 92 -3.78 -2.51 -3.27
CA ILE A 92 -3.88 -1.70 -2.05
C ILE A 92 -2.79 -0.63 -2.04
N TYR A 93 -3.16 0.58 -1.68
CA TYR A 93 -2.25 1.73 -1.60
C TYR A 93 -2.77 2.78 -0.60
N GLY A 94 -1.90 3.72 -0.22
CA GLY A 94 -2.27 4.81 0.68
C GLY A 94 -2.50 6.10 -0.08
N VAL A 95 -3.60 6.81 0.20
CA VAL A 95 -3.94 8.13 -0.35
C VAL A 95 -3.94 9.20 0.74
N GLU A 96 -3.54 10.41 0.38
CA GLU A 96 -3.56 11.54 1.30
C GLU A 96 -4.98 12.05 1.50
N VAL A 97 -5.35 12.30 2.75
CA VAL A 97 -6.65 12.85 3.12
C VAL A 97 -6.42 14.21 3.77
N PRO A 98 -7.12 15.27 3.34
CA PRO A 98 -6.94 16.59 3.90
C PRO A 98 -7.07 16.62 5.43
N ALA A 99 -6.13 17.32 6.08
CA ALA A 99 -6.06 17.48 7.54
C ALA A 99 -5.93 16.18 8.35
N GLN A 100 -5.59 15.06 7.71
CA GLN A 100 -5.26 13.81 8.39
C GLN A 100 -3.75 13.56 8.34
N ASP A 101 -3.20 12.99 9.41
CA ASP A 101 -1.80 12.56 9.43
C ASP A 101 -1.68 11.16 8.81
N GLY A 102 -0.67 10.99 7.97
CA GLY A 102 -0.45 9.74 7.24
C GLY A 102 -1.27 9.62 5.96
N ARG A 103 -1.61 8.38 5.59
CA ARG A 103 -2.36 8.05 4.36
C ARG A 103 -3.45 7.05 4.67
N ALA A 104 -4.65 7.32 4.22
CA ALA A 104 -5.77 6.37 4.33
C ALA A 104 -5.63 5.25 3.31
N GLY A 105 -5.96 4.03 3.70
CA GLY A 105 -5.97 2.89 2.79
C GLY A 105 -7.00 3.08 1.68
N MET A 106 -6.60 2.78 0.44
CA MET A 106 -7.49 2.70 -0.71
C MET A 106 -7.25 1.38 -1.44
N ALA A 107 -8.33 0.74 -1.86
CA ALA A 107 -8.30 -0.48 -2.66
C ALA A 107 -8.86 -0.23 -4.06
N SER A 108 -8.05 -0.49 -5.10
CA SER A 108 -8.56 -0.61 -6.47
C SER A 108 -8.87 -2.07 -6.73
N LEU A 109 -10.11 -2.35 -7.15
CA LEU A 109 -10.65 -3.70 -7.28
C LEU A 109 -11.17 -3.94 -8.69
N VAL A 110 -10.88 -5.12 -9.23
CA VAL A 110 -11.60 -5.70 -10.36
C VAL A 110 -12.52 -6.78 -9.79
N ILE A 111 -13.81 -6.65 -10.06
CA ILE A 111 -14.83 -7.51 -9.47
C ILE A 111 -15.59 -8.33 -10.53
N ASP A 112 -16.34 -9.33 -10.09
CA ASP A 112 -17.31 -10.05 -10.92
C ASP A 112 -18.72 -10.04 -10.27
N GLU A 113 -19.64 -10.81 -10.87
CA GLU A 113 -21.05 -10.87 -10.46
C GLU A 113 -21.29 -11.44 -9.06
N ASN A 114 -20.29 -12.07 -8.45
CA ASN A 114 -20.40 -12.64 -7.10
C ASN A 114 -20.02 -11.63 -6.02
N PHE A 115 -19.50 -10.45 -6.39
CA PHE A 115 -19.10 -9.43 -5.42
C PHE A 115 -20.30 -8.72 -4.81
N SER A 116 -20.32 -8.63 -3.47
CA SER A 116 -21.35 -7.92 -2.72
C SER A 116 -20.76 -6.76 -1.93
N ILE A 117 -20.98 -5.53 -2.40
CA ILE A 117 -20.51 -4.31 -1.71
C ILE A 117 -21.12 -4.16 -0.31
N SER A 118 -22.36 -4.62 -0.12
CA SER A 118 -23.05 -4.52 1.16
C SER A 118 -22.49 -5.46 2.24
N GLU A 119 -21.86 -6.56 1.85
CA GLU A 119 -21.26 -7.53 2.75
C GLU A 119 -19.76 -7.29 2.94
N PHE A 120 -19.14 -6.59 1.99
CA PHE A 120 -17.68 -6.45 1.90
C PHE A 120 -17.07 -5.85 3.15
N TYR A 121 -17.68 -4.79 3.73
CA TYR A 121 -17.13 -4.17 4.93
C TYR A 121 -17.11 -5.14 6.12
N GLN A 122 -18.17 -5.94 6.28
CA GLN A 122 -18.24 -6.91 7.38
C GLN A 122 -17.21 -8.02 7.22
N LEU A 123 -17.03 -8.54 5.99
CA LEU A 123 -15.99 -9.55 5.71
C LEU A 123 -14.58 -9.03 6.05
N LEU A 124 -14.31 -7.76 5.76
CA LEU A 124 -13.03 -7.15 6.14
C LEU A 124 -12.87 -6.98 7.65
N LEU A 125 -13.95 -6.65 8.38
CA LEU A 125 -13.92 -6.53 9.84
C LEU A 125 -13.60 -7.85 10.55
N ASP A 126 -13.99 -8.97 9.96
CA ASP A 126 -13.76 -10.30 10.53
C ASP A 126 -12.28 -10.72 10.41
N GLU A 127 -11.55 -10.21 9.41
CA GLU A 127 -10.19 -10.62 9.06
C GLU A 127 -9.12 -9.56 9.31
N LEU A 128 -9.48 -8.27 9.33
CA LEU A 128 -8.53 -7.17 9.41
C LEU A 128 -8.76 -6.29 10.64
N PRO A 129 -7.69 -5.77 11.25
CA PRO A 129 -7.81 -4.72 12.25
C PRO A 129 -8.39 -3.46 11.60
N LYS A 130 -9.23 -2.73 12.33
CA LYS A 130 -9.99 -1.57 11.81
C LYS A 130 -9.14 -0.51 11.11
N TYR A 131 -7.92 -0.29 11.57
CA TYR A 131 -7.02 0.71 10.98
C TYR A 131 -6.49 0.30 9.60
N SER A 132 -6.49 -0.98 9.27
CA SER A 132 -5.99 -1.49 7.98
C SER A 132 -7.10 -1.69 6.94
N ILE A 133 -8.38 -1.62 7.34
CA ILE A 133 -9.50 -1.66 6.40
C ILE A 133 -9.39 -0.47 5.45
N PRO A 134 -9.44 -0.68 4.12
CA PRO A 134 -9.43 0.42 3.17
C PRO A 134 -10.56 1.41 3.42
N VAL A 135 -10.21 2.69 3.56
CA VAL A 135 -11.18 3.77 3.75
C VAL A 135 -11.92 4.09 2.44
N PHE A 136 -11.21 3.89 1.32
CA PHE A 136 -11.77 4.15 0.00
C PHE A 136 -11.67 2.92 -0.89
N LEU A 137 -12.67 2.74 -1.76
CA LEU A 137 -12.62 1.73 -2.83
C LEU A 137 -12.75 2.43 -4.18
N ARG A 138 -12.07 1.86 -5.17
CA ARG A 138 -12.20 2.19 -6.59
C ARG A 138 -12.51 0.90 -7.33
N ILE A 139 -13.68 0.81 -7.95
CA ILE A 139 -14.07 -0.33 -8.77
C ILE A 139 -13.72 -0.02 -10.21
N SER A 140 -12.71 -0.71 -10.72
CA SER A 140 -12.17 -0.52 -12.06
C SER A 140 -12.45 -1.72 -12.94
N PRO A 141 -12.63 -1.56 -14.25
CA PRO A 141 -12.80 -2.68 -15.18
C PRO A 141 -11.52 -3.52 -15.29
N GLU A 142 -10.37 -2.90 -15.11
CA GLU A 142 -9.04 -3.51 -15.14
C GLU A 142 -8.06 -2.70 -14.26
N ILE A 143 -7.01 -3.34 -13.77
CA ILE A 143 -5.91 -2.67 -13.07
C ILE A 143 -4.66 -2.70 -13.96
N GLU A 144 -4.13 -1.53 -14.28
CA GLU A 144 -2.91 -1.43 -15.09
C GLU A 144 -1.71 -2.07 -14.40
N THR A 145 -1.00 -2.91 -15.16
CA THR A 145 0.25 -3.52 -14.72
C THR A 145 1.45 -2.98 -15.48
N THR A 146 2.63 -3.09 -14.89
CA THR A 146 3.91 -2.84 -15.57
C THR A 146 4.22 -4.01 -16.51
N GLY A 147 5.22 -3.84 -17.41
CA GLY A 147 5.72 -4.94 -18.23
C GLY A 147 6.27 -6.15 -17.48
N THR A 148 6.43 -6.04 -16.15
CA THR A 148 6.81 -7.11 -15.22
C THR A 148 5.63 -7.60 -14.37
N PHE A 149 4.40 -7.37 -14.81
CA PHE A 149 3.15 -7.76 -14.14
C PHE A 149 2.97 -7.21 -12.71
N LYS A 150 3.60 -6.07 -12.40
CA LYS A 150 3.36 -5.36 -11.14
C LYS A 150 2.34 -4.25 -11.34
N TYR A 151 1.42 -4.09 -10.42
CA TYR A 151 0.44 -3.00 -10.43
C TYR A 151 1.13 -1.62 -10.40
N LYS A 152 0.66 -0.70 -11.24
CA LYS A 152 1.14 0.68 -11.29
C LYS A 152 0.50 1.51 -10.17
N LYS A 153 1.01 1.36 -8.95
CA LYS A 153 0.50 2.10 -7.77
C LYS A 153 0.68 3.62 -7.89
N THR A 154 1.73 4.07 -8.57
CA THR A 154 2.09 5.51 -8.63
C THR A 154 0.98 6.37 -9.21
N ASP A 155 0.35 5.92 -10.28
CA ASP A 155 -0.72 6.67 -10.94
C ASP A 155 -1.99 6.65 -10.09
N LEU A 156 -2.35 5.50 -9.51
CA LEU A 156 -3.48 5.37 -8.60
C LEU A 156 -3.35 6.25 -7.34
N VAL A 157 -2.15 6.31 -6.76
CA VAL A 157 -1.87 7.20 -5.61
C VAL A 157 -2.02 8.66 -5.98
N LYS A 158 -1.57 9.05 -7.20
CA LYS A 158 -1.68 10.42 -7.71
C LYS A 158 -3.12 10.82 -8.00
N ASP A 159 -3.93 9.90 -8.54
CA ASP A 159 -5.36 10.12 -8.81
C ASP A 159 -6.13 10.37 -7.50
N GLY A 160 -5.72 9.73 -6.40
CA GLY A 160 -6.39 9.84 -5.11
C GLY A 160 -7.80 9.27 -5.14
N PHE A 161 -8.77 10.02 -4.58
CA PHE A 161 -10.18 9.58 -4.44
C PHE A 161 -11.19 10.67 -4.87
N ASP A 162 -10.80 11.55 -5.78
CA ASP A 162 -11.69 12.63 -6.27
C ASP A 162 -12.66 12.14 -7.34
N PRO A 163 -13.99 12.07 -7.04
CA PRO A 163 -14.99 11.60 -7.99
C PRO A 163 -15.23 12.57 -9.17
N ASN A 164 -14.68 13.78 -9.14
CA ASN A 164 -14.75 14.71 -10.26
C ASN A 164 -13.70 14.44 -11.33
N THR A 165 -12.64 13.73 -11.00
CA THR A 165 -11.52 13.41 -11.91
C THR A 165 -11.44 11.94 -12.26
N ILE A 166 -11.93 11.05 -11.39
CA ILE A 166 -11.95 9.60 -11.58
C ILE A 166 -13.29 9.18 -12.15
N THR A 167 -13.26 8.46 -13.27
CA THR A 167 -14.48 7.94 -13.95
C THR A 167 -14.97 6.64 -13.37
N ASP A 168 -14.14 5.91 -12.65
CA ASP A 168 -14.48 4.65 -11.99
C ASP A 168 -15.43 4.89 -10.80
N GLU A 169 -16.13 3.84 -10.39
CA GLU A 169 -16.97 3.92 -9.21
C GLU A 169 -16.14 4.00 -7.93
N LEU A 170 -16.42 5.01 -7.13
CA LEU A 170 -15.74 5.22 -5.85
C LEU A 170 -16.69 4.99 -4.68
N TYR A 171 -16.15 4.42 -3.60
CA TYR A 171 -16.88 4.20 -2.35
C TYR A 171 -16.05 4.66 -1.15
N PHE A 172 -16.75 5.03 -0.09
CA PHE A 172 -16.20 5.45 1.20
C PHE A 172 -16.69 4.52 2.30
N ALA A 173 -15.81 4.13 3.21
CA ALA A 173 -16.14 3.33 4.38
C ALA A 173 -16.81 4.18 5.45
N ASP A 174 -18.13 4.11 5.55
CA ASP A 174 -18.88 4.73 6.65
C ASP A 174 -18.78 3.85 7.90
N THR A 175 -17.91 4.26 8.81
CA THR A 175 -17.67 3.54 10.07
C THR A 175 -18.84 3.61 11.04
N SER A 176 -19.80 4.51 10.82
CA SER A 176 -21.01 4.60 11.67
C SER A 176 -22.03 3.52 11.36
N THR A 177 -22.07 3.10 10.09
CA THR A 177 -22.97 2.05 9.59
C THR A 177 -22.26 0.73 9.33
N ASN A 178 -20.92 0.70 9.36
CA ASN A 178 -20.07 -0.41 8.94
C ASN A 178 -20.37 -0.85 7.49
N GLN A 179 -20.50 0.11 6.58
CA GLN A 179 -20.79 -0.14 5.18
C GLN A 179 -19.97 0.74 4.25
N TYR A 180 -19.77 0.28 3.04
CA TYR A 180 -19.28 1.13 1.96
C TYR A 180 -20.44 1.87 1.30
N VAL A 181 -20.36 3.19 1.26
CA VAL A 181 -21.32 4.07 0.61
C VAL A 181 -20.72 4.71 -0.63
N LYS A 182 -21.50 4.98 -1.64
CA LYS A 182 -21.00 5.59 -2.89
C LYS A 182 -20.40 6.96 -2.58
N LEU A 183 -19.17 7.18 -3.04
CA LEU A 183 -18.46 8.44 -2.89
C LEU A 183 -18.82 9.35 -4.07
N ASP A 184 -19.74 10.28 -3.84
CA ASP A 184 -20.11 11.32 -4.79
C ASP A 184 -19.40 12.64 -4.49
N ALA A 185 -19.59 13.64 -5.35
CA ALA A 185 -18.98 14.97 -5.18
C ALA A 185 -19.39 15.67 -3.87
N ASN A 186 -20.61 15.42 -3.37
CA ASN A 186 -21.08 16.02 -2.10
C ASN A 186 -20.34 15.38 -0.90
N LEU A 187 -20.28 14.06 -0.85
CA LEU A 187 -19.55 13.36 0.23
C LEU A 187 -18.06 13.68 0.18
N PHE A 188 -17.47 13.77 -1.02
CA PHE A 188 -16.09 14.21 -1.20
C PHE A 188 -15.85 15.60 -0.60
N GLN A 189 -16.71 16.58 -0.86
CA GLN A 189 -16.61 17.91 -0.27
C GLN A 189 -16.73 17.88 1.26
N LYS A 190 -17.64 17.07 1.81
CA LYS A 190 -17.78 16.90 3.26
C LYS A 190 -16.52 16.31 3.91
N ILE A 191 -15.88 15.34 3.24
CA ILE A 191 -14.59 14.78 3.69
C ILE A 191 -13.51 15.88 3.68
N HIS A 192 -13.44 16.66 2.60
CA HIS A 192 -12.49 17.78 2.47
C HIS A 192 -12.68 18.84 3.54
N ASN A 193 -13.92 19.14 3.88
CA ASN A 193 -14.30 20.12 4.92
C ASN A 193 -14.22 19.56 6.34
N GLN A 194 -13.80 18.29 6.51
CA GLN A 194 -13.74 17.60 7.82
C GLN A 194 -15.11 17.45 8.51
N GLU A 195 -16.19 17.43 7.75
CA GLU A 195 -17.56 17.27 8.24
C GLU A 195 -17.93 15.78 8.46
N VAL A 196 -17.08 14.88 7.98
CA VAL A 196 -17.24 13.42 8.11
C VAL A 196 -16.06 12.87 8.88
N ARG A 197 -16.35 12.00 9.85
CA ARG A 197 -15.31 11.27 10.59
C ARG A 197 -14.77 10.12 9.73
N ILE A 198 -13.47 10.09 9.58
CA ILE A 198 -12.73 9.05 8.86
C ILE A 198 -12.07 8.09 9.86
#